data_f624b5b01574ecb4ad120a530f871336
#
_entry.id   f624b5b01574ecb4ad120a530f871336
#
_cell.length_a   1.000
_cell.length_b   1.000
_cell.length_c   1.000
_cell.angle_alpha   90.00
_cell.angle_beta   90.00
_cell.angle_gamma   90.00
#
_symmetry.space_group_name_H-M   'P 1'
#
loop_
_entity.id
_entity.type
_entity.pdbx_description
1 polymer ?
#
loop_
_entity_poly.entity_id
_entity_poly.type
_entity_poly.pdbx_seq_one_letter_code
_entity_poly.pdbx_strand_id
1 'polypeptide(L)'
;MRGAAAVQLHFVPGRSRPWLRRAALGAAALAVAGLAALPLCAQGPPSPAQPAYAPAPAASVYQPPASSAQFNGGVARGRVQPGVMALSLNAAIRMGLRNNLAVLLSSTASEQARAQRWRALSGLLPKVQASVGDEETKENLAAFGFSFPGFPQIIGPFRVFDARGYLDVPVLNISGIQDLRSSDASQAAAMHTYQQMRNLVVMAVADQYLLASADGSRVTAAQAQLRTAVQSLAQAEDMYHAGTVSALDVVRAKVQRDRERQNLIVRRDDWAKQKLALARAIGLPSGQAYRLAQPIPYTPAPSMTVNHALAEALRMRPDYMAARESVRAAQLAVAAARDQRLPSVDFSGNWGTIGNRINSNHPTFTLAGQINLPIFSGGAIHAAEIAAHARLRQAQDQASDLRAAIGQQVRSALLDVHAARQQVGVATQARRLARQELTLARDRFRAGVGDNLEEVEAEQEVAVAEENYIGSLYSFNAAKIELAQALGVAQASYRSFLEGAK
;
A
#
# COMPACT_ATOMS: atom_id res chain seq x y z
N MET A 1 -18.57 -41.35 57.76
CA MET A 1 -17.14 -41.15 58.10
C MET A 1 -16.51 -40.31 57.00
N ARG A 2 -16.08 -39.10 57.36
CA ARG A 2 -14.98 -38.25 56.86
C ARG A 2 -14.93 -38.01 55.34
N GLY A 3 -14.81 -36.80 54.81
CA GLY A 3 -14.58 -35.50 55.37
C GLY A 3 -14.69 -34.46 54.26
N ALA A 4 -15.16 -33.30 54.67
CA ALA A 4 -15.25 -32.11 53.87
C ALA A 4 -13.85 -31.47 53.66
N ALA A 5 -13.58 -30.96 52.50
CA ALA A 5 -12.51 -30.01 52.30
C ALA A 5 -13.05 -28.72 51.72
N ALA A 6 -13.19 -27.72 52.58
CA ALA A 6 -13.50 -26.36 52.23
C ALA A 6 -12.19 -25.67 51.77
N VAL A 7 -12.18 -25.07 50.59
CA VAL A 7 -11.12 -24.16 50.15
C VAL A 7 -11.56 -22.73 50.44
N GLN A 8 -10.91 -22.15 51.48
CA GLN A 8 -11.02 -20.74 51.78
C GLN A 8 -10.09 -19.95 50.85
N LEU A 9 -10.65 -19.03 50.12
CA LEU A 9 -9.92 -17.97 49.38
C LEU A 9 -9.67 -16.80 50.35
N HIS A 10 -8.42 -16.62 50.72
CA HIS A 10 -7.91 -15.45 51.45
C HIS A 10 -7.85 -14.23 50.53
N PHE A 11 -8.56 -13.22 50.88
CA PHE A 11 -8.48 -11.87 50.34
C PHE A 11 -7.42 -11.10 51.15
N VAL A 12 -6.34 -10.62 50.48
CA VAL A 12 -5.34 -9.74 51.06
C VAL A 12 -5.48 -8.36 50.46
N PRO A 13 -5.74 -7.32 51.23
CA PRO A 13 -5.72 -5.95 50.73
C PRO A 13 -4.31 -5.36 50.80
N GLY A 14 -3.72 -5.05 49.67
CA GLY A 14 -2.41 -4.40 49.53
C GLY A 14 -2.52 -2.93 49.14
N ARG A 15 -2.40 -2.13 50.16
CA ARG A 15 -1.86 -0.77 50.32
C ARG A 15 -1.48 0.03 49.07
N SER A 16 -2.21 1.11 48.90
CA SER A 16 -1.84 2.36 48.24
C SER A 16 -0.59 3.01 48.83
N ARG A 17 0.31 3.50 47.98
CA ARG A 17 1.23 4.59 48.37
C ARG A 17 1.39 5.55 47.16
N PRO A 18 1.20 6.84 47.41
CA PRO A 18 1.44 7.89 46.41
C PRO A 18 2.86 8.44 46.56
N TRP A 19 3.53 8.78 45.44
CA TRP A 19 4.71 9.65 45.50
C TRP A 19 4.43 10.89 44.63
N LEU A 20 4.36 11.95 45.41
CA LEU A 20 4.29 13.33 45.00
C LEU A 20 5.67 13.85 44.52
N ARG A 21 5.63 14.69 43.47
CA ARG A 21 6.25 16.01 43.31
C ARG A 21 7.68 16.27 43.85
N ARG A 22 8.48 16.79 43.00
CA ARG A 22 9.29 18.06 43.08
C ARG A 22 10.52 17.92 42.22
N ALA A 23 10.67 18.75 41.25
CA ALA A 23 11.11 20.15 41.23
C ALA A 23 12.61 20.27 41.12
N ALA A 24 13.05 20.73 40.00
CA ALA A 24 13.70 22.01 39.77
C ALA A 24 15.18 22.14 40.11
N LEU A 25 15.84 22.84 39.21
CA LEU A 25 17.01 23.73 39.41
C LEU A 25 18.41 23.11 39.40
N GLY A 26 19.12 23.37 38.30
CA GLY A 26 20.23 24.31 38.37
C GLY A 26 21.59 23.65 38.56
N ALA A 27 22.44 23.81 37.58
CA ALA A 27 23.78 24.31 37.85
C ALA A 27 24.58 24.47 36.55
N ALA A 28 24.94 25.67 36.26
CA ALA A 28 26.01 26.04 35.35
C ALA A 28 27.35 25.67 36.02
N ALA A 29 28.28 25.13 35.24
CA ALA A 29 29.67 25.04 35.64
C ALA A 29 30.57 25.41 34.46
N LEU A 30 31.32 26.45 34.70
CA LEU A 30 32.42 26.99 33.94
C LEU A 30 33.47 25.92 33.60
N ALA A 31 33.97 25.95 32.37
CA ALA A 31 35.23 25.31 32.01
C ALA A 31 36.25 26.38 31.57
N VAL A 32 37.36 26.35 32.26
CA VAL A 32 38.52 27.23 32.21
C VAL A 32 39.29 27.04 30.92
N ALA A 33 39.73 28.16 30.34
CA ALA A 33 40.64 28.25 29.21
C ALA A 33 42.03 27.69 29.51
N GLY A 34 42.53 26.83 28.61
CA GLY A 34 43.92 26.46 28.52
C GLY A 34 44.54 26.98 27.23
N LEU A 35 45.28 28.07 27.31
CA LEU A 35 46.17 28.55 26.24
C LEU A 35 47.36 27.63 26.11
N ALA A 36 47.52 26.97 24.93
CA ALA A 36 48.80 26.39 24.53
C ALA A 36 49.26 27.12 23.27
N ALA A 37 50.37 27.82 23.37
CA ALA A 37 51.05 28.51 22.28
C ALA A 37 51.69 27.50 21.35
N LEU A 38 51.39 27.58 20.05
CA LEU A 38 52.10 26.87 18.96
C LEU A 38 52.96 27.86 18.18
N PRO A 39 54.15 27.44 17.65
CA PRO A 39 55.07 28.33 17.00
C PRO A 39 54.63 28.70 15.59
N LEU A 40 54.85 29.95 15.26
CA LEU A 40 54.63 30.58 13.96
C LEU A 40 55.62 30.00 12.95
N CYS A 41 55.20 29.10 12.05
CA CYS A 41 55.95 28.77 10.84
C CYS A 41 55.47 29.69 9.72
N ALA A 42 56.41 30.36 9.09
CA ALA A 42 56.26 31.26 7.96
C ALA A 42 55.60 30.55 6.77
N GLN A 43 54.44 31.05 6.34
CA GLN A 43 53.78 30.60 5.13
C GLN A 43 54.28 31.42 3.97
N GLY A 44 54.84 30.74 2.96
CA GLY A 44 55.13 31.33 1.64
C GLY A 44 53.84 31.74 0.90
N PRO A 45 53.95 32.56 -0.17
CA PRO A 45 52.80 33.08 -0.88
C PRO A 45 51.96 31.97 -1.50
N PRO A 46 50.63 32.06 -1.50
CA PRO A 46 49.77 31.01 -2.03
C PRO A 46 49.91 30.96 -3.57
N SER A 47 50.15 29.78 -4.11
CA SER A 47 50.00 29.48 -5.52
C SER A 47 48.57 29.74 -5.98
N PRO A 48 48.29 30.21 -7.19
CA PRO A 48 46.96 30.42 -7.70
C PRO A 48 46.21 29.08 -7.73
N ALA A 49 45.12 28.98 -6.98
CA ALA A 49 44.26 27.82 -6.96
C ALA A 49 43.66 27.62 -8.36
N GLN A 50 43.95 26.49 -8.98
CA GLN A 50 43.19 26.00 -10.13
C GLN A 50 41.70 25.87 -9.67
N PRO A 51 40.73 26.30 -10.50
CA PRO A 51 39.32 26.09 -10.17
C PRO A 51 39.05 24.57 -10.10
N ALA A 52 38.80 24.08 -8.90
CA ALA A 52 38.30 22.73 -8.72
C ALA A 52 36.97 22.65 -9.43
N TYR A 53 36.90 21.91 -10.52
CA TYR A 53 35.67 21.56 -11.20
C TYR A 53 34.84 20.73 -10.20
N ALA A 54 33.87 21.37 -9.56
CA ALA A 54 32.92 20.69 -8.73
C ALA A 54 32.14 19.72 -9.64
N PRO A 55 32.13 18.42 -9.37
CA PRO A 55 31.28 17.52 -10.14
C PRO A 55 29.84 18.04 -10.07
N ALA A 56 29.20 18.16 -11.23
CA ALA A 56 27.80 18.53 -11.32
C ALA A 56 26.99 17.64 -10.36
N PRO A 57 26.02 18.20 -9.60
CA PRO A 57 25.23 17.40 -8.70
C PRO A 57 24.59 16.28 -9.51
N ALA A 58 24.86 15.03 -9.10
CA ALA A 58 24.24 13.86 -9.69
C ALA A 58 22.72 14.11 -9.71
N ALA A 59 22.13 14.03 -10.90
CA ALA A 59 20.70 14.17 -11.06
C ALA A 59 20.03 13.32 -9.99
N SER A 60 19.17 13.91 -9.17
CA SER A 60 18.47 13.19 -8.09
C SER A 60 17.72 12.04 -8.74
N VAL A 61 18.22 10.82 -8.55
CA VAL A 61 17.53 9.62 -8.97
C VAL A 61 16.21 9.61 -8.23
N TYR A 62 15.11 9.64 -8.98
CA TYR A 62 13.77 9.49 -8.40
C TYR A 62 13.77 8.25 -7.52
N GLN A 63 13.64 8.45 -6.21
CA GLN A 63 13.36 7.37 -5.26
C GLN A 63 11.86 7.21 -5.19
N PRO A 64 11.31 6.03 -5.59
CA PRO A 64 9.89 5.79 -5.42
C PRO A 64 9.53 5.94 -3.94
N PRO A 65 8.37 6.52 -3.62
CA PRO A 65 7.95 6.73 -2.24
C PRO A 65 7.94 5.39 -1.50
N ALA A 66 8.34 5.39 -0.23
CA ALA A 66 8.47 4.20 0.63
C ALA A 66 7.18 3.34 0.71
N SER A 67 6.04 3.90 0.29
CA SER A 67 4.76 3.21 0.16
C SER A 67 4.71 2.12 -0.93
N SER A 68 5.67 2.08 -1.86
CA SER A 68 5.68 1.07 -2.95
C SER A 68 6.02 -0.35 -2.44
N ALA A 69 6.69 -0.48 -1.30
CA ALA A 69 7.12 -1.77 -0.75
C ALA A 69 5.93 -2.74 -0.50
N GLN A 70 4.77 -2.24 -0.12
CA GLN A 70 3.55 -3.03 0.10
C GLN A 70 2.99 -3.68 -1.18
N PHE A 71 3.35 -3.15 -2.37
CA PHE A 71 2.89 -3.67 -3.65
C PHE A 71 3.86 -4.65 -4.30
N ASN A 72 5.03 -4.88 -3.70
CA ASN A 72 6.08 -5.75 -4.25
C ASN A 72 5.78 -7.24 -4.05
N GLY A 73 4.70 -7.60 -3.38
CA GLY A 73 4.28 -8.99 -3.15
C GLY A 73 3.29 -9.48 -4.19
N GLY A 74 3.51 -10.69 -4.72
CA GLY A 74 2.56 -11.36 -5.59
C GLY A 74 2.46 -12.85 -5.28
N VAL A 75 1.27 -13.40 -5.46
CA VAL A 75 1.02 -14.84 -5.33
C VAL A 75 1.31 -15.49 -6.68
N ALA A 76 2.36 -16.30 -6.74
CA ALA A 76 2.72 -17.02 -7.96
C ALA A 76 1.60 -17.98 -8.36
N ARG A 77 1.01 -17.77 -9.52
CA ARG A 77 -0.05 -18.62 -10.07
C ARG A 77 0.36 -19.16 -11.44
N GLY A 78 0.06 -20.43 -11.68
CA GLY A 78 0.38 -21.12 -12.91
C GLY A 78 1.63 -21.97 -12.82
N ARG A 79 1.96 -22.68 -13.92
CA ARG A 79 3.17 -23.50 -14.06
C ARG A 79 4.18 -22.75 -14.93
N VAL A 80 5.46 -22.99 -14.69
CA VAL A 80 6.53 -22.50 -15.56
C VAL A 80 6.32 -23.05 -16.96
N GLN A 81 6.27 -22.14 -17.94
CA GLN A 81 6.16 -22.49 -19.35
C GLN A 81 7.57 -22.62 -19.96
N PRO A 82 7.81 -23.60 -20.83
CA PRO A 82 9.08 -23.70 -21.53
C PRO A 82 9.30 -22.49 -22.45
N GLY A 83 10.51 -21.93 -22.44
CA GLY A 83 10.89 -20.80 -23.28
C GLY A 83 10.84 -19.44 -22.59
N VAL A 84 11.24 -18.42 -23.35
CA VAL A 84 11.31 -17.02 -22.87
C VAL A 84 10.03 -16.27 -23.25
N MET A 85 9.24 -15.91 -22.26
CA MET A 85 7.99 -15.18 -22.47
C MET A 85 8.27 -13.71 -22.83
N ALA A 86 7.60 -13.17 -23.85
CA ALA A 86 7.61 -11.73 -24.13
C ALA A 86 6.59 -11.03 -23.23
N LEU A 87 7.06 -10.20 -22.29
CA LEU A 87 6.24 -9.48 -21.33
C LEU A 87 6.04 -8.04 -21.80
N SER A 88 4.82 -7.70 -22.22
CA SER A 88 4.42 -6.31 -22.50
C SER A 88 3.94 -5.63 -21.20
N LEU A 89 3.95 -4.29 -21.17
CA LEU A 89 3.41 -3.51 -20.05
C LEU A 89 1.97 -3.90 -19.72
N ASN A 90 1.12 -4.03 -20.76
CA ASN A 90 -0.27 -4.46 -20.61
C ASN A 90 -0.40 -5.86 -19.98
N ALA A 91 0.48 -6.80 -20.37
CA ALA A 91 0.50 -8.14 -19.79
C ALA A 91 0.94 -8.09 -18.32
N ALA A 92 1.98 -7.31 -18.00
CA ALA A 92 2.45 -7.12 -16.64
C ALA A 92 1.35 -6.55 -15.73
N ILE A 93 0.66 -5.48 -16.16
CA ILE A 93 -0.44 -4.86 -15.40
C ILE A 93 -1.59 -5.85 -15.19
N ARG A 94 -2.01 -6.61 -16.23
CA ARG A 94 -3.06 -7.62 -16.05
C ARG A 94 -2.67 -8.72 -15.07
N MET A 95 -1.41 -9.16 -15.11
CA MET A 95 -0.89 -10.15 -14.15
C MET A 95 -0.83 -9.58 -12.74
N GLY A 96 -0.35 -8.35 -12.57
CA GLY A 96 -0.36 -7.65 -11.29
C GLY A 96 -1.76 -7.54 -10.70
N LEU A 97 -2.74 -7.11 -11.46
CA LEU A 97 -4.14 -7.01 -11.02
C LEU A 97 -4.78 -8.35 -10.62
N ARG A 98 -4.28 -9.48 -11.14
CA ARG A 98 -4.74 -10.83 -10.78
C ARG A 98 -4.03 -11.42 -9.59
N ASN A 99 -2.74 -11.16 -9.48
CA ASN A 99 -1.85 -11.95 -8.62
C ASN A 99 -1.21 -11.13 -7.50
N ASN A 100 -1.24 -9.78 -7.57
CA ASN A 100 -0.63 -8.94 -6.55
C ASN A 100 -1.36 -9.10 -5.22
N LEU A 101 -0.57 -9.33 -4.15
CA LEU A 101 -1.10 -9.61 -2.82
C LEU A 101 -1.98 -8.48 -2.28
N ALA A 102 -1.63 -7.21 -2.56
CA ALA A 102 -2.41 -6.06 -2.09
C ALA A 102 -3.83 -6.04 -2.68
N VAL A 103 -3.99 -6.37 -3.99
CA VAL A 103 -5.30 -6.50 -4.63
C VAL A 103 -6.09 -7.66 -4.04
N LEU A 104 -5.45 -8.82 -3.82
CA LEU A 104 -6.09 -10.01 -3.25
C LEU A 104 -6.58 -9.75 -1.82
N LEU A 105 -5.75 -9.14 -0.96
CA LEU A 105 -6.15 -8.78 0.40
C LEU A 105 -7.28 -7.75 0.41
N SER A 106 -7.24 -6.76 -0.47
CA SER A 106 -8.31 -5.77 -0.56
C SER A 106 -9.63 -6.35 -1.10
N SER A 107 -9.58 -7.34 -1.99
CA SER A 107 -10.78 -8.06 -2.42
C SER A 107 -11.42 -8.84 -1.28
N THR A 108 -10.62 -9.56 -0.47
CA THR A 108 -11.14 -10.27 0.71
C THR A 108 -11.69 -9.32 1.76
N ALA A 109 -11.09 -8.13 1.94
CA ALA A 109 -11.64 -7.10 2.82
C ALA A 109 -13.02 -6.60 2.34
N SER A 110 -13.24 -6.46 1.02
CA SER A 110 -14.55 -6.11 0.47
C SER A 110 -15.59 -7.24 0.67
N GLU A 111 -15.17 -8.51 0.60
CA GLU A 111 -16.03 -9.65 0.92
C GLU A 111 -16.40 -9.70 2.41
N GLN A 112 -15.45 -9.36 3.30
CA GLN A 112 -15.73 -9.23 4.73
C GLN A 112 -16.76 -8.13 5.02
N ALA A 113 -16.65 -6.97 4.36
CA ALA A 113 -17.63 -5.90 4.46
C ALA A 113 -19.04 -6.37 3.98
N ARG A 114 -19.09 -7.15 2.89
CA ARG A 114 -20.33 -7.79 2.43
C ARG A 114 -20.90 -8.75 3.46
N ALA A 115 -20.05 -9.54 4.11
CA ALA A 115 -20.49 -10.45 5.17
C ALA A 115 -21.05 -9.68 6.40
N GLN A 116 -20.46 -8.54 6.77
CA GLN A 116 -20.99 -7.67 7.83
C GLN A 116 -22.36 -7.10 7.48
N ARG A 117 -22.56 -6.68 6.22
CA ARG A 117 -23.87 -6.28 5.72
C ARG A 117 -24.92 -7.40 5.86
N TRP A 118 -24.55 -8.64 5.48
CA TRP A 118 -25.43 -9.80 5.66
C TRP A 118 -25.77 -10.07 7.13
N ARG A 119 -24.82 -9.86 8.05
CA ARG A 119 -25.09 -9.94 9.50
C ARG A 119 -26.09 -8.88 9.96
N ALA A 120 -25.94 -7.62 9.51
CA ALA A 120 -26.92 -6.58 9.81
C ALA A 120 -28.30 -6.92 9.25
N LEU A 121 -28.37 -7.41 8.01
CA LEU A 121 -29.61 -7.84 7.39
C LEU A 121 -30.25 -9.01 8.15
N SER A 122 -29.44 -9.99 8.58
CA SER A 122 -29.95 -11.16 9.34
C SER A 122 -30.62 -10.79 10.69
N GLY A 123 -30.25 -9.62 11.23
CA GLY A 123 -30.92 -9.05 12.40
C GLY A 123 -32.36 -8.55 12.16
N LEU A 124 -32.74 -8.42 10.88
CA LEU A 124 -34.07 -7.96 10.43
C LEU A 124 -34.89 -9.08 9.78
N LEU A 125 -34.31 -10.26 9.59
CA LEU A 125 -34.97 -11.39 8.95
C LEU A 125 -35.52 -12.37 9.99
N PRO A 126 -36.59 -13.12 9.67
CA PRO A 126 -37.06 -14.20 10.48
C PRO A 126 -35.97 -15.23 10.77
N LYS A 127 -35.88 -15.67 12.02
CA LYS A 127 -35.00 -16.76 12.45
C LYS A 127 -35.84 -17.98 12.76
N VAL A 128 -35.51 -19.10 12.15
CA VAL A 128 -36.13 -20.39 12.41
C VAL A 128 -35.08 -21.32 12.97
N GLN A 129 -35.39 -21.95 14.09
CA GLN A 129 -34.54 -22.96 14.72
C GLN A 129 -35.37 -24.12 15.21
N ALA A 130 -34.83 -25.31 15.26
CA ALA A 130 -35.43 -26.48 15.85
C ALA A 130 -34.56 -26.97 17.00
N SER A 131 -35.16 -27.36 18.10
CA SER A 131 -34.46 -28.02 19.18
C SER A 131 -35.18 -29.30 19.57
N VAL A 132 -34.41 -30.32 19.92
CA VAL A 132 -34.89 -31.55 20.50
C VAL A 132 -34.08 -31.77 21.78
N GLY A 133 -34.76 -31.81 22.90
CA GLY A 133 -34.17 -32.02 24.21
C GLY A 133 -34.81 -33.20 24.91
N ASP A 134 -34.01 -33.91 25.67
CA ASP A 134 -34.46 -34.97 26.56
C ASP A 134 -33.74 -34.77 27.89
N GLU A 135 -34.48 -34.33 28.91
CA GLU A 135 -33.95 -33.92 30.20
C GLU A 135 -34.59 -34.76 31.30
N GLU A 136 -33.80 -35.24 32.24
CA GLU A 136 -34.27 -35.85 33.48
C GLU A 136 -34.00 -34.88 34.62
N THR A 137 -35.07 -34.42 35.29
CA THR A 137 -34.96 -33.40 36.33
C THR A 137 -35.64 -33.85 37.61
N LYS A 138 -35.18 -33.36 38.74
CA LYS A 138 -35.73 -33.55 40.07
C LYS A 138 -35.86 -32.20 40.76
N GLU A 139 -37.08 -31.77 40.99
CA GLU A 139 -37.37 -30.45 41.49
C GLU A 139 -37.67 -30.50 43.02
N ASN A 140 -37.13 -29.55 43.76
CA ASN A 140 -37.41 -29.35 45.18
C ASN A 140 -38.37 -28.17 45.36
N LEU A 141 -39.67 -28.45 45.50
CA LEU A 141 -40.67 -27.42 45.64
C LEU A 141 -40.50 -26.59 46.92
N ALA A 142 -39.89 -27.16 47.97
CA ALA A 142 -39.65 -26.43 49.21
C ALA A 142 -38.66 -25.27 49.01
N ALA A 143 -37.72 -25.41 48.04
CA ALA A 143 -36.79 -24.33 47.70
C ALA A 143 -37.50 -23.14 47.06
N PHE A 144 -38.66 -23.33 46.45
CA PHE A 144 -39.49 -22.27 45.86
C PHE A 144 -40.58 -21.75 46.83
N GLY A 145 -40.56 -22.21 48.11
CA GLY A 145 -41.50 -21.80 49.11
C GLY A 145 -42.90 -22.48 49.02
N PHE A 146 -43.03 -23.50 48.15
CA PHE A 146 -44.29 -24.25 48.02
C PHE A 146 -44.30 -25.44 48.97
N SER A 147 -45.30 -25.44 49.87
CA SER A 147 -45.62 -26.58 50.76
C SER A 147 -47.11 -26.86 50.69
N PHE A 148 -47.45 -27.97 50.03
CA PHE A 148 -48.86 -28.39 49.92
C PHE A 148 -49.09 -29.63 50.78
N PRO A 149 -50.11 -29.65 51.65
CA PRO A 149 -50.48 -30.83 52.43
C PRO A 149 -50.84 -32.02 51.53
N GLY A 150 -50.09 -33.13 51.70
CA GLY A 150 -50.29 -34.35 50.90
C GLY A 150 -49.45 -34.45 49.63
N PHE A 151 -48.65 -33.44 49.25
CA PHE A 151 -47.70 -33.53 48.14
C PHE A 151 -46.26 -33.65 48.64
N PRO A 152 -45.47 -34.50 48.01
CA PRO A 152 -44.01 -34.59 48.33
C PRO A 152 -43.33 -33.27 48.01
N GLN A 153 -42.46 -32.78 48.92
CA GLN A 153 -41.67 -31.56 48.71
C GLN A 153 -40.63 -31.70 47.59
N ILE A 154 -40.27 -32.92 47.23
CA ILE A 154 -39.36 -33.25 46.17
C ILE A 154 -40.10 -34.05 45.11
N ILE A 155 -40.19 -33.51 43.89
CA ILE A 155 -40.85 -34.16 42.77
C ILE A 155 -39.78 -34.70 41.82
N GLY A 156 -39.97 -35.95 41.39
CA GLY A 156 -39.05 -36.61 40.45
C GLY A 156 -38.14 -37.67 41.07
N PRO A 157 -37.22 -38.25 40.28
CA PRO A 157 -36.88 -37.79 38.94
C PRO A 157 -38.03 -38.02 37.94
N PHE A 158 -38.26 -37.01 37.07
CA PHE A 158 -39.15 -37.15 35.93
C PHE A 158 -38.44 -36.67 34.65
N ARG A 159 -38.79 -37.28 33.52
CA ARG A 159 -38.20 -37.01 32.23
C ARG A 159 -39.07 -36.06 31.44
N VAL A 160 -38.43 -35.10 30.76
CA VAL A 160 -39.10 -34.16 29.86
C VAL A 160 -38.49 -34.31 28.50
N PHE A 161 -39.24 -34.84 27.56
CA PHE A 161 -38.90 -34.83 26.15
C PHE A 161 -39.58 -33.63 25.50
N ASP A 162 -38.81 -32.77 24.86
CA ASP A 162 -39.26 -31.54 24.22
C ASP A 162 -38.69 -31.47 22.80
N ALA A 163 -39.57 -31.43 21.79
CA ALA A 163 -39.18 -31.29 20.38
C ALA A 163 -39.99 -30.17 19.74
N ARG A 164 -39.38 -29.01 19.58
CA ARG A 164 -40.07 -27.80 19.09
C ARG A 164 -39.28 -27.08 18.01
N GLY A 165 -40.02 -26.49 17.05
CA GLY A 165 -39.53 -25.44 16.16
C GLY A 165 -39.85 -24.07 16.76
N TYR A 166 -38.91 -23.16 16.63
CA TYR A 166 -38.99 -21.77 17.07
C TYR A 166 -38.92 -20.83 15.90
N LEU A 167 -39.74 -19.80 15.91
CA LEU A 167 -39.74 -18.72 14.91
C LEU A 167 -39.64 -17.40 15.68
N ASP A 168 -38.58 -16.61 15.39
CA ASP A 168 -38.41 -15.26 15.90
C ASP A 168 -38.38 -14.30 14.73
N VAL A 169 -39.29 -13.32 14.71
CA VAL A 169 -39.46 -12.33 13.66
C VAL A 169 -39.40 -10.93 14.25
N PRO A 170 -38.34 -10.14 13.97
CA PRO A 170 -38.34 -8.71 14.26
C PRO A 170 -39.27 -8.00 13.26
N VAL A 171 -40.48 -7.62 13.75
CA VAL A 171 -41.51 -6.96 12.92
C VAL A 171 -41.17 -5.48 12.68
N LEU A 172 -40.69 -4.82 13.72
CA LEU A 172 -40.25 -3.42 13.65
C LEU A 172 -38.97 -3.22 14.47
N ASN A 173 -37.89 -2.89 13.80
CA ASN A 173 -36.61 -2.52 14.42
C ASN A 173 -35.98 -1.38 13.65
N ILE A 174 -36.34 -0.14 14.03
CA ILE A 174 -35.88 1.09 13.32
C ILE A 174 -34.38 1.28 13.43
N SER A 175 -33.81 1.06 14.61
CA SER A 175 -32.35 1.08 14.82
C SER A 175 -31.62 0.07 13.92
N GLY A 176 -32.12 -1.17 13.84
CA GLY A 176 -31.59 -2.22 12.99
C GLY A 176 -31.65 -1.88 11.48
N ILE A 177 -32.70 -1.16 11.06
CA ILE A 177 -32.78 -0.65 9.66
C ILE A 177 -31.67 0.39 9.39
N GLN A 178 -31.39 1.29 10.33
CA GLN A 178 -30.30 2.24 10.19
C GLN A 178 -28.92 1.56 10.23
N ASP A 179 -28.74 0.54 11.06
CA ASP A 179 -27.53 -0.28 11.10
C ASP A 179 -27.30 -1.02 9.77
N LEU A 180 -28.35 -1.56 9.15
CA LEU A 180 -28.25 -2.14 7.81
C LEU A 180 -27.83 -1.10 6.77
N ARG A 181 -28.43 0.09 6.78
CA ARG A 181 -28.06 1.20 5.86
C ARG A 181 -26.62 1.67 6.08
N SER A 182 -26.16 1.73 7.34
CA SER A 182 -24.79 2.03 7.70
C SER A 182 -23.83 0.97 7.16
N SER A 183 -24.22 -0.30 7.26
CA SER A 183 -23.45 -1.43 6.71
C SER A 183 -23.42 -1.42 5.17
N ASP A 184 -24.49 -0.99 4.51
CA ASP A 184 -24.54 -0.79 3.04
C ASP A 184 -23.53 0.27 2.62
N ALA A 185 -23.48 1.41 3.29
CA ALA A 185 -22.51 2.47 3.02
C ALA A 185 -21.07 2.01 3.33
N SER A 186 -20.86 1.24 4.40
CA SER A 186 -19.56 0.65 4.74
C SER A 186 -19.08 -0.35 3.68
N GLN A 187 -19.97 -1.15 3.12
CA GLN A 187 -19.67 -2.05 2.00
C GLN A 187 -19.29 -1.26 0.73
N ALA A 188 -20.00 -0.17 0.44
CA ALA A 188 -19.68 0.71 -0.68
C ALA A 188 -18.28 1.35 -0.50
N ALA A 189 -17.95 1.82 0.70
CA ALA A 189 -16.62 2.34 1.03
C ALA A 189 -15.53 1.28 0.80
N ALA A 190 -15.74 0.05 1.24
CA ALA A 190 -14.79 -1.06 1.05
C ALA A 190 -14.61 -1.40 -0.45
N MET A 191 -15.66 -1.32 -1.26
CA MET A 191 -15.57 -1.52 -2.70
C MET A 191 -14.74 -0.42 -3.38
N HIS A 192 -14.91 0.85 -2.99
CA HIS A 192 -14.09 1.95 -3.48
C HIS A 192 -12.63 1.83 -3.03
N THR A 193 -12.39 1.37 -1.80
CA THR A 193 -11.04 1.07 -1.32
C THR A 193 -10.37 -0.03 -2.17
N TYR A 194 -11.11 -1.07 -2.55
CA TYR A 194 -10.62 -2.08 -3.48
C TYR A 194 -10.27 -1.51 -4.86
N GLN A 195 -11.09 -0.60 -5.39
CA GLN A 195 -10.80 0.09 -6.67
C GLN A 195 -9.54 0.96 -6.56
N GLN A 196 -9.36 1.69 -5.46
CA GLN A 196 -8.15 2.45 -5.19
C GLN A 196 -6.91 1.56 -5.14
N MET A 197 -7.00 0.41 -4.48
CA MET A 197 -5.90 -0.56 -4.42
C MET A 197 -5.49 -1.05 -5.80
N ARG A 198 -6.45 -1.27 -6.70
CA ARG A 198 -6.19 -1.62 -8.09
C ARG A 198 -5.45 -0.51 -8.84
N ASN A 199 -5.82 0.77 -8.65
CA ASN A 199 -5.12 1.91 -9.23
C ASN A 199 -3.65 1.98 -8.74
N LEU A 200 -3.43 1.77 -7.45
CA LEU A 200 -2.09 1.77 -6.86
C LEU A 200 -1.22 0.61 -7.37
N VAL A 201 -1.79 -0.57 -7.54
CA VAL A 201 -1.07 -1.72 -8.13
C VAL A 201 -0.75 -1.47 -9.60
N VAL A 202 -1.63 -0.84 -10.36
CA VAL A 202 -1.34 -0.44 -11.75
C VAL A 202 -0.14 0.52 -11.79
N MET A 203 -0.12 1.52 -10.92
CA MET A 203 0.99 2.47 -10.80
C MET A 203 2.29 1.74 -10.44
N ALA A 204 2.27 0.93 -9.38
CA ALA A 204 3.48 0.23 -8.89
C ALA A 204 4.05 -0.76 -9.92
N VAL A 205 3.20 -1.52 -10.61
CA VAL A 205 3.63 -2.48 -11.65
C VAL A 205 4.14 -1.74 -12.89
N ALA A 206 3.49 -0.63 -13.28
CA ALA A 206 3.94 0.19 -14.40
C ALA A 206 5.31 0.82 -14.10
N ASP A 207 5.49 1.36 -12.90
CA ASP A 207 6.77 1.94 -12.45
C ASP A 207 7.89 0.89 -12.46
N GLN A 208 7.67 -0.29 -11.89
CA GLN A 208 8.65 -1.39 -11.92
C GLN A 208 8.96 -1.87 -13.34
N TYR A 209 7.97 -1.91 -14.22
CA TYR A 209 8.18 -2.25 -15.64
C TYR A 209 9.03 -1.20 -16.35
N LEU A 210 8.74 0.08 -16.14
CA LEU A 210 9.49 1.20 -16.70
C LEU A 210 10.94 1.22 -16.19
N LEU A 211 11.14 0.97 -14.88
CA LEU A 211 12.46 0.88 -14.28
C LEU A 211 13.28 -0.30 -14.87
N ALA A 212 12.66 -1.49 -14.97
CA ALA A 212 13.31 -2.64 -15.59
C ALA A 212 13.64 -2.41 -17.07
N SER A 213 12.82 -1.63 -17.79
CA SER A 213 13.10 -1.22 -19.17
C SER A 213 14.23 -0.19 -19.25
N ALA A 214 14.30 0.76 -18.29
CA ALA A 214 15.41 1.71 -18.15
C ALA A 214 16.73 0.99 -17.91
N ASP A 215 16.74 0.02 -16.98
CA ASP A 215 17.93 -0.78 -16.68
C ASP A 215 18.37 -1.62 -17.89
N GLY A 216 17.43 -2.16 -18.65
CA GLY A 216 17.75 -2.80 -19.92
C GLY A 216 18.43 -1.85 -20.93
N SER A 217 17.99 -0.59 -20.98
CA SER A 217 18.62 0.45 -21.81
C SER A 217 20.02 0.81 -21.29
N ARG A 218 20.21 0.87 -19.95
CA ARG A 218 21.54 1.08 -19.31
C ARG A 218 22.51 -0.04 -19.66
N VAL A 219 22.06 -1.29 -19.63
CA VAL A 219 22.88 -2.44 -20.07
C VAL A 219 23.28 -2.29 -21.53
N THR A 220 22.37 -1.87 -22.41
CA THR A 220 22.67 -1.66 -23.84
C THR A 220 23.68 -0.51 -24.04
N ALA A 221 23.54 0.59 -23.29
CA ALA A 221 24.48 1.70 -23.29
C ALA A 221 25.87 1.27 -22.80
N ALA A 222 25.95 0.57 -21.66
CA ALA A 222 27.21 0.06 -21.10
C ALA A 222 27.90 -0.94 -22.05
N GLN A 223 27.16 -1.76 -22.81
CA GLN A 223 27.71 -2.61 -23.86
C GLN A 223 28.31 -1.81 -25.02
N ALA A 224 27.66 -0.70 -25.39
CA ALA A 224 28.17 0.19 -26.43
C ALA A 224 29.44 0.90 -25.95
N GLN A 225 29.47 1.41 -24.71
CA GLN A 225 30.66 2.06 -24.11
C GLN A 225 31.85 1.11 -24.03
N LEU A 226 31.62 -0.15 -23.55
CA LEU A 226 32.69 -1.15 -23.54
C LEU A 226 33.24 -1.43 -24.94
N ARG A 227 32.38 -1.54 -25.98
CA ARG A 227 32.86 -1.72 -27.37
C ARG A 227 33.69 -0.54 -27.83
N THR A 228 33.28 0.67 -27.51
CA THR A 228 34.02 1.90 -27.79
C THR A 228 35.39 1.87 -27.12
N ALA A 229 35.45 1.62 -25.79
CA ALA A 229 36.73 1.58 -25.06
C ALA A 229 37.67 0.45 -25.54
N VAL A 230 37.16 -0.68 -26.03
CA VAL A 230 37.96 -1.72 -26.66
C VAL A 230 38.53 -1.23 -27.98
N GLN A 231 37.77 -0.49 -28.79
CA GLN A 231 38.27 0.09 -30.05
C GLN A 231 39.32 1.17 -29.80
N SER A 232 39.09 2.08 -28.82
CA SER A 232 40.07 3.10 -28.42
C SER A 232 41.37 2.49 -27.91
N LEU A 233 41.31 1.39 -27.16
CA LEU A 233 42.50 0.66 -26.72
C LEU A 233 43.28 0.07 -27.92
N ALA A 234 42.62 -0.62 -28.84
CA ALA A 234 43.26 -1.20 -30.00
C ALA A 234 43.96 -0.10 -30.81
N GLN A 235 43.30 1.05 -31.03
CA GLN A 235 43.88 2.20 -31.70
C GLN A 235 45.12 2.76 -30.97
N ALA A 236 45.07 2.90 -29.64
CA ALA A 236 46.21 3.37 -28.84
C ALA A 236 47.39 2.38 -28.90
N GLU A 237 47.15 1.07 -28.94
CA GLU A 237 48.18 0.04 -29.10
C GLU A 237 48.83 0.12 -30.49
N ASP A 238 48.03 0.29 -31.56
CA ASP A 238 48.56 0.47 -32.94
C ASP A 238 49.41 1.73 -33.06
N MET A 239 48.95 2.86 -32.51
CA MET A 239 49.69 4.14 -32.52
C MET A 239 50.97 4.07 -31.67
N TYR A 240 50.99 3.33 -30.57
CA TYR A 240 52.17 3.08 -29.75
C TYR A 240 53.20 2.26 -30.54
N HIS A 241 52.79 1.22 -31.25
CA HIS A 241 53.67 0.43 -32.12
C HIS A 241 54.25 1.26 -33.30
N ALA A 242 53.48 2.24 -33.77
CA ALA A 242 53.95 3.21 -34.77
C ALA A 242 54.84 4.33 -34.18
N GLY A 243 55.03 4.37 -32.85
CA GLY A 243 55.83 5.37 -32.15
C GLY A 243 55.19 6.76 -32.04
N THR A 244 53.89 6.88 -32.30
CA THR A 244 53.17 8.17 -32.32
C THR A 244 52.54 8.56 -31.00
N VAL A 245 52.35 7.61 -30.03
CA VAL A 245 51.82 7.85 -28.68
C VAL A 245 52.67 7.19 -27.61
N SER A 246 52.49 7.60 -26.36
CA SER A 246 53.27 7.10 -25.22
C SER A 246 52.68 5.79 -24.65
N ALA A 247 53.51 5.02 -23.92
CA ALA A 247 53.06 3.87 -23.16
C ALA A 247 51.99 4.24 -22.12
N LEU A 248 51.98 5.49 -21.63
CA LEU A 248 50.99 6.00 -20.70
C LEU A 248 49.57 6.01 -21.31
N ASP A 249 49.48 6.37 -22.60
CA ASP A 249 48.21 6.42 -23.33
C ASP A 249 47.59 5.03 -23.48
N VAL A 250 48.41 4.01 -23.76
CA VAL A 250 47.98 2.61 -23.77
C VAL A 250 47.49 2.16 -22.39
N VAL A 251 48.20 2.52 -21.31
CA VAL A 251 47.76 2.18 -19.92
C VAL A 251 46.45 2.86 -19.56
N ARG A 252 46.27 4.14 -19.95
CA ARG A 252 44.99 4.87 -19.74
C ARG A 252 43.84 4.18 -20.48
N ALA A 253 44.01 3.81 -21.72
CA ALA A 253 43.02 3.10 -22.51
C ALA A 253 42.70 1.71 -21.92
N LYS A 254 43.67 0.97 -21.36
CA LYS A 254 43.44 -0.28 -20.63
C LYS A 254 42.61 -0.08 -19.38
N VAL A 255 42.93 0.93 -18.58
CA VAL A 255 42.13 1.27 -17.38
C VAL A 255 40.71 1.63 -17.77
N GLN A 256 40.52 2.42 -18.83
CA GLN A 256 39.17 2.79 -19.28
C GLN A 256 38.36 1.56 -19.73
N ARG A 257 38.94 0.67 -20.56
CA ARG A 257 38.28 -0.59 -20.94
C ARG A 257 37.88 -1.43 -19.74
N ASP A 258 38.75 -1.56 -18.74
CA ASP A 258 38.44 -2.39 -17.56
C ASP A 258 37.37 -1.74 -16.67
N ARG A 259 37.36 -0.41 -16.59
CA ARG A 259 36.30 0.36 -15.92
C ARG A 259 34.95 0.13 -16.59
N GLU A 260 34.86 0.20 -17.92
CA GLU A 260 33.63 -0.04 -18.66
C GLU A 260 33.17 -1.51 -18.57
N ARG A 261 34.13 -2.45 -18.52
CA ARG A 261 33.81 -3.86 -18.27
C ARG A 261 33.18 -4.08 -16.89
N GLN A 262 33.73 -3.44 -15.87
CA GLN A 262 33.16 -3.48 -14.51
C GLN A 262 31.76 -2.86 -14.46
N ASN A 263 31.59 -1.69 -15.08
CA ASN A 263 30.28 -1.02 -15.19
C ASN A 263 29.23 -1.94 -15.83
N LEU A 264 29.55 -2.60 -16.93
CA LEU A 264 28.64 -3.55 -17.60
C LEU A 264 28.22 -4.71 -16.67
N ILE A 265 29.15 -5.24 -15.85
CA ILE A 265 28.83 -6.31 -14.90
C ILE A 265 27.80 -5.82 -13.88
N VAL A 266 28.00 -4.63 -13.30
CA VAL A 266 27.08 -4.02 -12.33
C VAL A 266 25.70 -3.78 -12.97
N ARG A 267 25.64 -3.17 -14.16
CA ARG A 267 24.36 -2.90 -14.85
C ARG A 267 23.58 -4.16 -15.20
N ARG A 268 24.26 -5.26 -15.53
CA ARG A 268 23.62 -6.56 -15.77
C ARG A 268 23.02 -7.16 -14.51
N ASP A 269 23.72 -7.05 -13.38
CA ASP A 269 23.25 -7.51 -12.08
C ASP A 269 22.03 -6.71 -11.61
N ASP A 270 22.09 -5.37 -11.68
CA ASP A 270 20.98 -4.49 -11.34
C ASP A 270 19.73 -4.81 -12.18
N TRP A 271 19.90 -4.95 -13.48
CA TRP A 271 18.79 -5.34 -14.36
C TRP A 271 18.20 -6.71 -14.03
N ALA A 272 19.05 -7.68 -13.70
CA ALA A 272 18.59 -9.00 -13.29
C ALA A 272 17.77 -8.95 -11.99
N LYS A 273 18.23 -8.19 -10.98
CA LYS A 273 17.54 -7.96 -9.72
C LYS A 273 16.19 -7.25 -9.93
N GLN A 274 16.17 -6.21 -10.77
CA GLN A 274 14.95 -5.48 -11.09
C GLN A 274 13.92 -6.35 -11.81
N LYS A 275 14.36 -7.24 -12.70
CA LYS A 275 13.48 -8.25 -13.32
C LYS A 275 12.90 -9.21 -12.27
N LEU A 276 13.69 -9.65 -11.30
CA LEU A 276 13.17 -10.50 -10.21
C LEU A 276 12.12 -9.75 -9.37
N ALA A 277 12.34 -8.47 -9.06
CA ALA A 277 11.37 -7.65 -8.35
C ALA A 277 10.05 -7.52 -9.11
N LEU A 278 10.11 -7.21 -10.41
CA LEU A 278 8.92 -7.15 -11.28
C LEU A 278 8.21 -8.51 -11.34
N ALA A 279 8.95 -9.61 -11.53
CA ALA A 279 8.37 -10.96 -11.57
C ALA A 279 7.60 -11.28 -10.28
N ARG A 280 8.14 -10.90 -9.12
CA ARG A 280 7.50 -11.08 -7.82
C ARG A 280 6.24 -10.23 -7.71
N ALA A 281 6.27 -8.95 -8.11
CA ALA A 281 5.13 -8.04 -8.01
C ALA A 281 3.93 -8.50 -8.86
N ILE A 282 4.19 -9.08 -10.04
CA ILE A 282 3.15 -9.58 -10.95
C ILE A 282 2.78 -11.05 -10.70
N GLY A 283 3.42 -11.71 -9.73
CA GLY A 283 3.15 -13.10 -9.35
C GLY A 283 3.52 -14.12 -10.44
N LEU A 284 4.64 -13.91 -11.12
CA LEU A 284 5.20 -14.92 -12.02
C LEU A 284 5.73 -16.11 -11.21
N PRO A 285 5.57 -17.35 -11.71
CA PRO A 285 6.20 -18.52 -11.12
C PRO A 285 7.72 -18.38 -11.06
N SER A 286 8.32 -18.79 -9.94
CA SER A 286 9.79 -18.80 -9.79
C SER A 286 10.43 -19.62 -10.89
N GLY A 287 11.43 -19.07 -11.56
CA GLY A 287 12.13 -19.71 -12.67
C GLY A 287 11.54 -19.45 -14.06
N GLN A 288 10.42 -18.73 -14.19
CA GLN A 288 9.90 -18.34 -15.50
C GLN A 288 10.83 -17.31 -16.15
N ALA A 289 11.49 -17.70 -17.24
CA ALA A 289 12.29 -16.79 -18.04
C ALA A 289 11.38 -15.85 -18.85
N TYR A 290 11.72 -14.55 -18.86
CA TYR A 290 10.99 -13.58 -19.65
C TYR A 290 11.90 -12.45 -20.15
N ARG A 291 11.47 -11.79 -21.22
CA ARG A 291 12.06 -10.55 -21.78
C ARG A 291 11.01 -9.46 -21.85
N LEU A 292 11.40 -8.23 -21.65
CA LEU A 292 10.52 -7.07 -21.86
C LEU A 292 10.31 -6.89 -23.35
N ALA A 293 9.05 -6.65 -23.73
CA ALA A 293 8.67 -6.59 -25.15
C ALA A 293 8.89 -5.20 -25.77
N GLN A 294 8.96 -4.16 -24.96
CA GLN A 294 8.99 -2.77 -25.42
C GLN A 294 10.04 -1.97 -24.64
N PRO A 295 10.80 -1.08 -25.34
CA PRO A 295 11.61 -0.06 -24.69
C PRO A 295 10.73 1.00 -24.02
N ILE A 296 11.34 1.91 -23.26
CA ILE A 296 10.62 3.03 -22.63
C ILE A 296 10.04 3.93 -23.74
N PRO A 297 8.72 4.14 -23.79
CA PRO A 297 8.11 5.00 -24.78
C PRO A 297 8.36 6.48 -24.44
N TYR A 298 8.48 7.32 -25.46
CA TYR A 298 8.34 8.77 -25.35
C TYR A 298 7.05 9.22 -26.03
N THR A 299 6.04 9.55 -25.27
CA THR A 299 4.77 10.09 -25.76
C THR A 299 4.45 11.37 -24.99
N PRO A 300 3.94 12.43 -25.65
CA PRO A 300 3.54 13.65 -24.95
C PRO A 300 2.53 13.35 -23.84
N ALA A 301 2.67 14.05 -22.71
CA ALA A 301 1.66 14.01 -21.66
C ALA A 301 0.39 14.76 -22.10
N PRO A 302 -0.81 14.34 -21.69
CA PRO A 302 -2.03 15.10 -21.92
C PRO A 302 -1.92 16.48 -21.27
N SER A 303 -2.32 17.52 -21.99
CA SER A 303 -2.38 18.88 -21.46
C SER A 303 -3.67 19.09 -20.69
N MET A 304 -3.57 19.53 -19.44
CA MET A 304 -4.74 19.88 -18.64
C MET A 304 -4.45 21.04 -17.68
N THR A 305 -5.48 21.81 -17.35
CA THR A 305 -5.35 22.86 -16.35
C THR A 305 -5.50 22.29 -14.93
N VAL A 306 -4.89 22.95 -13.94
CA VAL A 306 -4.97 22.55 -12.53
C VAL A 306 -6.42 22.42 -12.06
N ASN A 307 -7.29 23.38 -12.44
CA ASN A 307 -8.70 23.37 -12.03
C ASN A 307 -9.46 22.18 -12.61
N HIS A 308 -9.23 21.84 -13.89
CA HIS A 308 -9.84 20.69 -14.54
C HIS A 308 -9.35 19.38 -13.90
N ALA A 309 -8.04 19.24 -13.68
CA ALA A 309 -7.44 18.09 -13.05
C ALA A 309 -7.97 17.85 -11.62
N LEU A 310 -8.13 18.94 -10.84
CA LEU A 310 -8.68 18.84 -9.49
C LEU A 310 -10.16 18.43 -9.49
N ALA A 311 -10.97 19.02 -10.37
CA ALA A 311 -12.38 18.64 -10.50
C ALA A 311 -12.53 17.17 -10.93
N GLU A 312 -11.71 16.71 -11.85
CA GLU A 312 -11.69 15.31 -12.29
C GLU A 312 -11.25 14.38 -11.14
N ALA A 313 -10.18 14.71 -10.43
CA ALA A 313 -9.70 13.92 -9.30
C ALA A 313 -10.78 13.76 -8.22
N LEU A 314 -11.44 14.84 -7.80
CA LEU A 314 -12.51 14.79 -6.79
C LEU A 314 -13.74 14.00 -7.25
N ARG A 315 -13.94 13.85 -8.56
CA ARG A 315 -15.02 13.04 -9.14
C ARG A 315 -14.65 11.57 -9.32
N MET A 316 -13.40 11.27 -9.71
CA MET A 316 -12.98 9.95 -10.17
C MET A 316 -12.19 9.16 -9.15
N ARG A 317 -11.59 9.80 -8.13
CA ARG A 317 -10.75 9.12 -7.15
C ARG A 317 -11.54 8.19 -6.24
N PRO A 318 -11.24 6.89 -6.26
CA PRO A 318 -11.97 5.92 -5.45
C PRO A 318 -11.75 6.10 -3.94
N ASP A 319 -10.56 6.53 -3.49
CA ASP A 319 -10.29 6.80 -2.07
C ASP A 319 -11.17 7.95 -1.52
N TYR A 320 -11.41 9.00 -2.31
CA TYR A 320 -12.31 10.08 -1.92
C TYR A 320 -13.78 9.60 -1.89
N MET A 321 -14.17 8.76 -2.84
CA MET A 321 -15.50 8.12 -2.82
C MET A 321 -15.65 7.23 -1.58
N ALA A 322 -14.63 6.44 -1.23
CA ALA A 322 -14.62 5.63 -0.03
C ALA A 322 -14.77 6.47 1.25
N ALA A 323 -14.04 7.59 1.35
CA ALA A 323 -14.15 8.51 2.48
C ALA A 323 -15.56 9.12 2.61
N ARG A 324 -16.19 9.49 1.50
CA ARG A 324 -17.58 10.00 1.50
C ARG A 324 -18.58 8.94 1.96
N GLU A 325 -18.44 7.70 1.49
CA GLU A 325 -19.31 6.61 1.96
C GLU A 325 -19.04 6.25 3.43
N SER A 326 -17.81 6.39 3.91
CA SER A 326 -17.49 6.25 5.34
C SER A 326 -18.16 7.32 6.21
N VAL A 327 -18.18 8.58 5.74
CA VAL A 327 -18.95 9.66 6.41
C VAL A 327 -20.44 9.32 6.44
N ARG A 328 -21.00 8.85 5.32
CA ARG A 328 -22.41 8.42 5.25
C ARG A 328 -22.73 7.27 6.19
N ALA A 329 -21.84 6.27 6.25
CA ALA A 329 -21.98 5.16 7.19
C ALA A 329 -22.01 5.65 8.65
N ALA A 330 -21.11 6.58 9.02
CA ALA A 330 -21.07 7.16 10.35
C ALA A 330 -22.31 8.00 10.67
N GLN A 331 -22.86 8.74 9.68
CA GLN A 331 -24.13 9.48 9.85
C GLN A 331 -25.30 8.53 10.16
N LEU A 332 -25.38 7.42 9.43
CA LEU A 332 -26.41 6.40 9.63
C LEU A 332 -26.22 5.65 10.96
N ALA A 333 -24.97 5.45 11.39
CA ALA A 333 -24.67 4.88 12.72
C ALA A 333 -25.11 5.82 13.86
N VAL A 334 -25.01 7.14 13.69
CA VAL A 334 -25.57 8.12 14.63
C VAL A 334 -27.10 7.98 14.69
N ALA A 335 -27.77 7.87 13.53
CA ALA A 335 -29.21 7.65 13.50
C ALA A 335 -29.58 6.32 14.18
N ALA A 336 -28.85 5.24 13.93
CA ALA A 336 -29.05 3.95 14.58
C ALA A 336 -28.93 4.05 16.12
N ALA A 337 -27.89 4.72 16.62
CA ALA A 337 -27.69 4.91 18.06
C ALA A 337 -28.83 5.71 18.70
N ARG A 338 -29.29 6.77 18.04
CA ARG A 338 -30.43 7.58 18.50
C ARG A 338 -31.72 6.80 18.47
N ASP A 339 -31.95 6.03 17.40
CA ASP A 339 -33.21 5.30 17.15
C ASP A 339 -33.35 4.06 18.07
N GLN A 340 -32.32 3.70 18.86
CA GLN A 340 -32.43 2.74 19.98
C GLN A 340 -33.41 3.18 21.07
N ARG A 341 -33.80 4.46 21.10
CA ARG A 341 -34.86 4.96 22.00
C ARG A 341 -36.27 4.60 21.53
N LEU A 342 -36.43 4.24 20.28
CA LEU A 342 -37.70 3.94 19.67
C LEU A 342 -38.16 2.52 20.05
N PRO A 343 -39.48 2.27 20.10
CA PRO A 343 -39.96 0.94 20.38
C PRO A 343 -39.59 -0.05 19.29
N SER A 344 -39.25 -1.28 19.68
CA SER A 344 -39.18 -2.42 18.77
C SER A 344 -40.39 -3.32 18.95
N VAL A 345 -40.77 -4.02 17.89
CA VAL A 345 -41.83 -4.99 17.87
C VAL A 345 -41.29 -6.32 17.38
N ASP A 346 -41.39 -7.31 18.22
CA ASP A 346 -40.92 -8.65 17.95
C ASP A 346 -42.08 -9.64 18.02
N PHE A 347 -42.11 -10.60 17.09
CA PHE A 347 -43.05 -11.72 17.13
C PHE A 347 -42.25 -12.99 17.34
N SER A 348 -42.62 -13.78 18.32
CA SER A 348 -42.04 -15.10 18.59
C SER A 348 -43.10 -16.17 18.58
N GLY A 349 -42.75 -17.32 18.04
CA GLY A 349 -43.62 -18.47 18.02
C GLY A 349 -42.84 -19.76 18.23
N ASN A 350 -43.45 -20.73 18.89
CA ASN A 350 -42.97 -22.09 18.89
C ASN A 350 -44.12 -23.07 18.65
N TRP A 351 -43.78 -24.16 18.01
CA TRP A 351 -44.73 -25.28 17.79
C TRP A 351 -43.94 -26.58 17.83
N GLY A 352 -44.57 -27.60 18.51
CA GLY A 352 -43.94 -28.89 18.63
C GLY A 352 -44.66 -29.82 19.58
N THR A 353 -43.91 -30.68 20.22
CA THR A 353 -44.45 -31.65 21.19
C THR A 353 -43.62 -31.65 22.46
N ILE A 354 -44.31 -31.81 23.62
CA ILE A 354 -43.67 -31.98 24.92
C ILE A 354 -44.35 -33.14 25.67
N GLY A 355 -43.59 -33.92 26.41
CA GLY A 355 -44.09 -35.05 27.18
C GLY A 355 -43.05 -35.70 28.07
N ASN A 356 -43.46 -36.74 28.81
CA ASN A 356 -42.54 -37.45 29.69
C ASN A 356 -41.81 -38.63 29.02
N ARG A 357 -42.19 -38.99 27.78
CA ARG A 357 -41.56 -40.04 26.95
C ARG A 357 -41.76 -39.72 25.46
N ILE A 358 -40.92 -40.26 24.63
CA ILE A 358 -41.02 -40.11 23.16
C ILE A 358 -42.38 -40.56 22.61
N ASN A 359 -43.03 -41.55 23.25
CA ASN A 359 -44.29 -42.12 22.79
C ASN A 359 -45.53 -41.51 23.45
N SER A 360 -45.38 -40.59 24.41
CA SER A 360 -46.50 -39.96 25.16
C SER A 360 -46.39 -38.44 25.15
N ASN A 361 -46.14 -37.91 23.96
CA ASN A 361 -46.00 -36.48 23.75
C ASN A 361 -47.35 -35.87 23.33
N HIS A 362 -47.55 -34.64 23.71
CA HIS A 362 -48.70 -33.84 23.31
C HIS A 362 -48.26 -32.61 22.52
N PRO A 363 -49.01 -32.21 21.48
CA PRO A 363 -48.70 -31.00 20.73
C PRO A 363 -48.84 -29.78 21.63
N THR A 364 -47.90 -28.86 21.45
CA THR A 364 -47.92 -27.57 22.16
C THR A 364 -47.49 -26.47 21.20
N PHE A 365 -47.98 -25.28 21.39
CA PHE A 365 -47.55 -24.09 20.68
C PHE A 365 -47.65 -22.86 21.58
N THR A 366 -46.84 -21.86 21.25
CA THR A 366 -46.96 -20.53 21.85
C THR A 366 -46.78 -19.53 20.74
N LEU A 367 -47.61 -18.50 20.69
CA LEU A 367 -47.45 -17.34 19.80
C LEU A 367 -47.49 -16.10 20.68
N ALA A 368 -46.46 -15.23 20.55
CA ALA A 368 -46.36 -14.03 21.35
C ALA A 368 -45.91 -12.85 20.49
N GLY A 369 -46.59 -11.73 20.62
CA GLY A 369 -46.12 -10.42 20.11
C GLY A 369 -45.61 -9.60 21.30
N GLN A 370 -44.44 -9.02 21.17
CA GLN A 370 -43.84 -8.21 22.22
C GLN A 370 -43.44 -6.84 21.68
N ILE A 371 -43.76 -5.80 22.43
CA ILE A 371 -43.32 -4.43 22.18
C ILE A 371 -42.33 -4.06 23.28
N ASN A 372 -41.10 -3.77 22.90
CA ASN A 372 -40.03 -3.34 23.80
C ASN A 372 -39.82 -1.84 23.65
N LEU A 373 -40.04 -1.07 24.71
CA LEU A 373 -39.76 0.37 24.75
C LEU A 373 -38.77 0.64 25.90
N PRO A 374 -37.54 1.04 25.61
CA PRO A 374 -36.55 1.38 26.64
C PRO A 374 -36.89 2.74 27.27
N ILE A 375 -37.46 2.75 28.49
CA ILE A 375 -37.79 3.98 29.23
C ILE A 375 -36.54 4.60 29.86
N PHE A 376 -35.69 3.76 30.44
CA PHE A 376 -34.41 4.18 31.02
C PHE A 376 -33.39 3.07 30.89
N SER A 377 -32.29 3.37 30.20
CA SER A 377 -31.19 2.43 29.87
C SER A 377 -29.91 2.69 30.67
N GLY A 378 -29.99 3.39 31.83
CA GLY A 378 -28.80 3.69 32.63
C GLY A 378 -27.73 4.54 31.90
N GLY A 379 -28.13 5.33 30.90
CA GLY A 379 -27.20 6.14 30.09
C GLY A 379 -26.54 5.44 28.91
N ALA A 380 -26.79 4.14 28.69
CA ALA A 380 -26.17 3.36 27.63
C ALA A 380 -26.45 3.94 26.22
N ILE A 381 -27.69 4.34 25.93
CA ILE A 381 -28.05 4.94 24.64
C ILE A 381 -27.33 6.30 24.44
N HIS A 382 -27.28 7.13 25.50
CA HIS A 382 -26.58 8.38 25.44
C HIS A 382 -25.06 8.20 25.18
N ALA A 383 -24.43 7.23 25.83
CA ALA A 383 -23.03 6.88 25.58
C ALA A 383 -22.82 6.39 24.15
N ALA A 384 -23.73 5.57 23.61
CA ALA A 384 -23.69 5.11 22.21
C ALA A 384 -23.80 6.28 21.23
N GLU A 385 -24.70 7.26 21.50
CA GLU A 385 -24.80 8.50 20.68
C GLU A 385 -23.52 9.33 20.71
N ILE A 386 -22.92 9.56 21.88
CA ILE A 386 -21.64 10.31 22.01
C ILE A 386 -20.56 9.60 21.21
N ALA A 387 -20.44 8.27 21.32
CA ALA A 387 -19.47 7.49 20.58
C ALA A 387 -19.70 7.56 19.06
N ALA A 388 -20.96 7.47 18.62
CA ALA A 388 -21.30 7.57 17.19
C ALA A 388 -21.02 8.98 16.64
N HIS A 389 -21.33 10.05 17.37
CA HIS A 389 -20.98 11.42 16.99
C HIS A 389 -19.47 11.66 16.93
N ALA A 390 -18.69 11.08 17.83
CA ALA A 390 -17.24 11.15 17.79
C ALA A 390 -16.66 10.48 16.53
N ARG A 391 -17.18 9.30 16.17
CA ARG A 391 -16.81 8.59 14.93
C ARG A 391 -17.21 9.39 13.68
N LEU A 392 -18.39 10.04 13.70
CA LEU A 392 -18.81 10.89 12.58
C LEU A 392 -17.85 12.07 12.38
N ARG A 393 -17.50 12.78 13.46
CA ARG A 393 -16.51 13.86 13.38
C ARG A 393 -15.17 13.38 12.85
N GLN A 394 -14.67 12.26 13.36
CA GLN A 394 -13.43 11.64 12.87
C GLN A 394 -13.49 11.35 11.38
N ALA A 395 -14.58 10.76 10.88
CA ALA A 395 -14.75 10.47 9.45
C ALA A 395 -14.81 11.76 8.59
N GLN A 396 -15.45 12.81 9.08
CA GLN A 396 -15.53 14.13 8.42
C GLN A 396 -14.16 14.80 8.34
N ASP A 397 -13.40 14.78 9.43
CA ASP A 397 -12.05 15.35 9.49
C ASP A 397 -11.12 14.61 8.54
N GLN A 398 -11.15 13.26 8.52
CA GLN A 398 -10.39 12.43 7.59
C GLN A 398 -10.76 12.70 6.12
N ALA A 399 -12.04 12.88 5.81
CA ALA A 399 -12.48 13.20 4.46
C ALA A 399 -12.04 14.62 4.02
N SER A 400 -12.01 15.57 4.94
CA SER A 400 -11.52 16.93 4.71
C SER A 400 -10.02 16.96 4.48
N ASP A 401 -9.24 16.25 5.31
CA ASP A 401 -7.79 16.10 5.15
C ASP A 401 -7.45 15.45 3.80
N LEU A 402 -8.12 14.34 3.48
CA LEU A 402 -7.93 13.65 2.20
C LEU A 402 -8.23 14.58 1.01
N ARG A 403 -9.26 15.43 1.09
CA ARG A 403 -9.57 16.41 0.04
C ARG A 403 -8.44 17.41 -0.15
N ALA A 404 -7.85 17.89 0.93
CA ALA A 404 -6.70 18.80 0.89
C ALA A 404 -5.46 18.10 0.31
N ALA A 405 -5.18 16.86 0.75
CA ALA A 405 -4.10 16.04 0.25
C ALA A 405 -4.25 15.75 -1.26
N ILE A 406 -5.46 15.48 -1.75
CA ILE A 406 -5.74 15.33 -3.19
C ILE A 406 -5.37 16.62 -3.94
N GLY A 407 -5.75 17.78 -3.40
CA GLY A 407 -5.41 19.07 -4.01
C GLY A 407 -3.90 19.30 -4.11
N GLN A 408 -3.14 18.88 -3.11
CA GLN A 408 -1.67 18.91 -3.12
C GLN A 408 -1.09 17.92 -4.14
N GLN A 409 -1.51 16.65 -4.09
CA GLN A 409 -1.01 15.58 -4.97
C GLN A 409 -1.21 15.91 -6.45
N VAL A 410 -2.39 16.41 -6.83
CA VAL A 410 -2.68 16.79 -8.22
C VAL A 410 -1.78 17.92 -8.70
N ARG A 411 -1.55 18.95 -7.85
CA ARG A 411 -0.66 20.05 -8.20
C ARG A 411 0.79 19.60 -8.32
N SER A 412 1.27 18.79 -7.37
CA SER A 412 2.62 18.23 -7.41
C SER A 412 2.81 17.39 -8.69
N ALA A 413 1.93 16.46 -8.96
CA ALA A 413 2.02 15.59 -10.14
C ALA A 413 2.04 16.38 -11.47
N LEU A 414 1.29 17.48 -11.57
CA LEU A 414 1.34 18.35 -12.75
C LEU A 414 2.68 19.09 -12.88
N LEU A 415 3.24 19.55 -11.76
CA LEU A 415 4.57 20.19 -11.73
C LEU A 415 5.65 19.16 -12.12
N ASP A 416 5.56 17.95 -11.59
CA ASP A 416 6.53 16.86 -11.85
C ASP A 416 6.52 16.44 -13.33
N VAL A 417 5.33 16.33 -13.95
CA VAL A 417 5.21 16.06 -15.40
C VAL A 417 5.81 17.20 -16.22
N HIS A 418 5.58 18.45 -15.82
CA HIS A 418 6.14 19.61 -16.51
C HIS A 418 7.68 19.67 -16.42
N ALA A 419 8.22 19.50 -15.22
CA ALA A 419 9.67 19.47 -14.95
C ALA A 419 10.35 18.31 -15.68
N ALA A 420 9.80 17.09 -15.58
CA ALA A 420 10.34 15.90 -16.22
C ALA A 420 10.33 16.03 -17.76
N ARG A 421 9.30 16.65 -18.34
CA ARG A 421 9.28 16.96 -19.78
C ARG A 421 10.43 17.88 -20.21
N GLN A 422 10.71 18.92 -19.42
CA GLN A 422 11.84 19.84 -19.70
C GLN A 422 13.19 19.11 -19.57
N GLN A 423 13.34 18.25 -18.54
CA GLN A 423 14.55 17.44 -18.33
C GLN A 423 14.84 16.52 -19.52
N VAL A 424 13.81 15.87 -20.10
CA VAL A 424 14.00 15.06 -21.33
C VAL A 424 14.52 15.91 -22.48
N GLY A 425 14.02 17.14 -22.65
CA GLY A 425 14.51 18.07 -23.68
C GLY A 425 15.99 18.40 -23.50
N VAL A 426 16.36 18.79 -22.29
CA VAL A 426 17.76 19.12 -21.95
C VAL A 426 18.68 17.91 -22.10
N ALA A 427 18.28 16.74 -21.57
CA ALA A 427 19.07 15.52 -21.67
C ALA A 427 19.24 15.03 -23.11
N THR A 428 18.23 15.19 -23.96
CA THR A 428 18.32 14.89 -25.40
C THR A 428 19.36 15.76 -26.07
N GLN A 429 19.39 17.05 -25.78
CA GLN A 429 20.34 17.99 -26.31
C GLN A 429 21.78 17.70 -25.82
N ALA A 430 21.94 17.49 -24.49
CA ALA A 430 23.20 17.12 -23.88
C ALA A 430 23.80 15.85 -24.51
N ARG A 431 22.96 14.80 -24.66
CA ARG A 431 23.39 13.56 -25.33
C ARG A 431 23.90 13.79 -26.78
N ARG A 432 23.23 14.67 -27.52
CA ARG A 432 23.66 14.99 -28.87
C ARG A 432 25.01 15.71 -28.89
N LEU A 433 25.21 16.68 -28.00
CA LEU A 433 26.45 17.47 -27.91
C LEU A 433 27.62 16.59 -27.44
N ALA A 434 27.47 15.78 -26.40
CA ALA A 434 28.50 14.86 -25.92
C ALA A 434 28.95 13.88 -27.00
N ARG A 435 28.04 13.36 -27.83
CA ARG A 435 28.42 12.50 -28.97
C ARG A 435 29.16 13.26 -30.05
N GLN A 436 28.85 14.52 -30.30
CA GLN A 436 29.61 15.37 -31.21
C GLN A 436 31.01 15.63 -30.67
N GLU A 437 31.15 15.95 -29.40
CA GLU A 437 32.42 16.15 -28.70
C GLU A 437 33.33 14.92 -28.83
N LEU A 438 32.80 13.73 -28.53
CA LEU A 438 33.53 12.48 -28.67
C LEU A 438 34.02 12.28 -30.13
N THR A 439 33.20 12.62 -31.12
CA THR A 439 33.62 12.50 -32.52
C THR A 439 34.79 13.43 -32.82
N LEU A 440 34.70 14.68 -32.38
CA LEU A 440 35.78 15.68 -32.59
C LEU A 440 37.06 15.30 -31.82
N ALA A 441 36.95 14.83 -30.56
CA ALA A 441 38.10 14.38 -29.77
C ALA A 441 38.84 13.22 -30.48
N ARG A 442 38.08 12.25 -31.00
CA ARG A 442 38.63 11.13 -31.78
C ARG A 442 39.35 11.57 -33.07
N ASP A 443 38.76 12.49 -33.82
CA ASP A 443 39.34 12.98 -35.05
C ASP A 443 40.66 13.74 -34.77
N ARG A 444 40.70 14.53 -33.67
CA ARG A 444 41.93 15.21 -33.21
C ARG A 444 43.00 14.22 -32.77
N PHE A 445 42.62 13.19 -31.99
CA PHE A 445 43.54 12.14 -31.55
C PHE A 445 44.13 11.36 -32.75
N ARG A 446 43.30 10.98 -33.73
CA ARG A 446 43.74 10.30 -34.96
C ARG A 446 44.67 11.16 -35.81
N ALA A 447 44.45 12.46 -35.84
CA ALA A 447 45.30 13.39 -36.56
C ALA A 447 46.64 13.69 -35.84
N GLY A 448 46.84 13.13 -34.63
CA GLY A 448 48.03 13.36 -33.81
C GLY A 448 48.14 14.77 -33.21
N VAL A 449 47.03 15.54 -33.19
CA VAL A 449 46.95 16.92 -32.63
C VAL A 449 46.17 16.99 -31.32
N GLY A 450 45.66 15.88 -30.83
CA GLY A 450 44.94 15.73 -29.56
C GLY A 450 45.60 14.69 -28.66
N ASP A 451 45.29 14.76 -27.34
CA ASP A 451 45.73 13.78 -26.34
C ASP A 451 44.64 12.69 -26.16
N ASN A 452 45.05 11.47 -25.83
CA ASN A 452 44.16 10.38 -25.44
C ASN A 452 43.29 10.77 -24.27
N LEU A 453 43.71 11.67 -23.38
CA LEU A 453 42.93 12.17 -22.28
C LEU A 453 41.64 12.87 -22.74
N GLU A 454 41.71 13.70 -23.79
CA GLU A 454 40.52 14.37 -24.36
C GLU A 454 39.50 13.33 -24.88
N GLU A 455 39.94 12.24 -25.48
CA GLU A 455 39.05 11.17 -25.94
C GLU A 455 38.38 10.44 -24.75
N VAL A 456 39.16 10.09 -23.70
CA VAL A 456 38.64 9.40 -22.51
C VAL A 456 37.64 10.28 -21.76
N GLU A 457 37.92 11.58 -21.63
CA GLU A 457 36.99 12.55 -21.02
C GLU A 457 35.68 12.66 -21.83
N ALA A 458 35.79 12.78 -23.16
CA ALA A 458 34.62 12.81 -24.03
C ALA A 458 33.79 11.50 -24.00
N GLU A 459 34.44 10.33 -23.87
CA GLU A 459 33.75 9.04 -23.65
C GLU A 459 32.96 9.03 -22.32
N GLN A 460 33.54 9.60 -21.27
CA GLN A 460 32.87 9.71 -19.97
C GLN A 460 31.67 10.67 -20.03
N GLU A 461 31.80 11.81 -20.73
CA GLU A 461 30.69 12.73 -20.93
C GLU A 461 29.52 12.09 -21.72
N VAL A 462 29.82 11.26 -22.74
CA VAL A 462 28.80 10.47 -23.44
C VAL A 462 28.11 9.48 -22.47
N ALA A 463 28.89 8.82 -21.60
CA ALA A 463 28.34 7.89 -20.63
C ALA A 463 27.38 8.58 -19.66
N VAL A 464 27.74 9.73 -19.12
CA VAL A 464 26.92 10.57 -18.25
C VAL A 464 25.69 11.09 -18.99
N ALA A 465 25.81 11.57 -20.20
CA ALA A 465 24.70 12.08 -20.99
C ALA A 465 23.68 10.99 -21.36
N GLU A 466 24.14 9.76 -21.67
CA GLU A 466 23.24 8.61 -21.90
C GLU A 466 22.49 8.21 -20.62
N GLU A 467 23.16 8.15 -19.46
CA GLU A 467 22.52 7.86 -18.17
C GLU A 467 21.45 8.91 -17.84
N ASN A 468 21.77 10.20 -17.99
CA ASN A 468 20.84 11.29 -17.75
C ASN A 468 19.63 11.23 -18.71
N TYR A 469 19.84 10.85 -19.97
CA TYR A 469 18.77 10.70 -20.94
C TYR A 469 17.83 9.52 -20.58
N ILE A 470 18.39 8.34 -20.24
CA ILE A 470 17.60 7.18 -19.83
C ILE A 470 16.83 7.50 -18.54
N GLY A 471 17.49 8.14 -17.56
CA GLY A 471 16.88 8.56 -16.29
C GLY A 471 15.75 9.56 -16.50
N SER A 472 15.93 10.55 -17.38
CA SER A 472 14.89 11.55 -17.67
C SER A 472 13.67 10.95 -18.38
N LEU A 473 13.86 9.99 -19.29
CA LEU A 473 12.77 9.26 -19.93
C LEU A 473 11.97 8.41 -18.92
N TYR A 474 12.67 7.74 -18.01
CA TYR A 474 12.04 7.00 -16.93
C TYR A 474 11.22 7.95 -16.04
N SER A 475 11.83 9.02 -15.51
CA SER A 475 11.17 10.00 -14.64
C SER A 475 9.95 10.63 -15.30
N PHE A 476 10.01 10.93 -16.59
CA PHE A 476 8.87 11.50 -17.33
C PHE A 476 7.70 10.52 -17.42
N ASN A 477 7.96 9.24 -17.69
CA ASN A 477 6.91 8.23 -17.75
C ASN A 477 6.36 7.90 -16.36
N ALA A 478 7.20 7.86 -15.33
CA ALA A 478 6.78 7.69 -13.94
C ALA A 478 5.86 8.83 -13.49
N ALA A 479 6.24 10.10 -13.76
CA ALA A 479 5.41 11.27 -13.46
C ALA A 479 4.05 11.23 -14.16
N LYS A 480 3.97 10.72 -15.40
CA LYS A 480 2.69 10.54 -16.12
C LYS A 480 1.78 9.51 -15.45
N ILE A 481 2.34 8.40 -14.98
CA ILE A 481 1.57 7.38 -14.25
C ILE A 481 1.13 7.89 -12.88
N GLU A 482 1.98 8.64 -12.20
CA GLU A 482 1.64 9.30 -10.94
C GLU A 482 0.50 10.31 -11.12
N LEU A 483 0.53 11.10 -12.20
CA LEU A 483 -0.58 11.99 -12.55
C LEU A 483 -1.87 11.19 -12.81
N ALA A 484 -1.81 10.08 -13.55
CA ALA A 484 -2.97 9.23 -13.78
C ALA A 484 -3.54 8.66 -12.46
N GLN A 485 -2.67 8.32 -11.51
CA GLN A 485 -3.05 7.88 -10.17
C GLN A 485 -3.64 9.05 -9.35
N ALA A 486 -3.02 10.24 -9.39
CA ALA A 486 -3.53 11.43 -8.70
C ALA A 486 -4.92 11.85 -9.19
N LEU A 487 -5.24 11.59 -10.46
CA LEU A 487 -6.58 11.76 -11.05
C LEU A 487 -7.56 10.62 -10.72
N GLY A 488 -7.06 9.49 -10.20
CA GLY A 488 -7.88 8.30 -9.91
C GLY A 488 -8.19 7.43 -11.14
N VAL A 489 -7.55 7.68 -12.26
CA VAL A 489 -7.83 7.01 -13.55
C VAL A 489 -6.71 6.03 -14.00
N ALA A 490 -5.74 5.73 -13.14
CA ALA A 490 -4.59 4.93 -13.50
C ALA A 490 -4.97 3.60 -14.18
N GLN A 491 -5.90 2.84 -13.64
CA GLN A 491 -6.34 1.56 -14.24
C GLN A 491 -7.03 1.74 -15.59
N ALA A 492 -7.85 2.78 -15.75
CA ALA A 492 -8.63 3.00 -16.96
C ALA A 492 -7.78 3.61 -18.09
N SER A 493 -6.83 4.50 -17.74
CA SER A 493 -6.20 5.41 -18.70
C SER A 493 -4.67 5.26 -18.82
N TYR A 494 -4.02 4.29 -18.13
CA TYR A 494 -2.54 4.15 -18.21
C TYR A 494 -2.03 4.06 -19.65
N ARG A 495 -2.82 3.49 -20.58
CA ARG A 495 -2.44 3.38 -21.99
C ARG A 495 -2.37 4.74 -22.66
N SER A 496 -3.36 5.60 -22.47
CA SER A 496 -3.36 6.94 -23.06
C SER A 496 -2.22 7.81 -22.52
N PHE A 497 -1.82 7.59 -21.26
CA PHE A 497 -0.68 8.29 -20.65
C PHE A 497 0.68 7.78 -21.12
N LEU A 498 0.84 6.48 -21.37
CA LEU A 498 2.12 5.87 -21.75
C LEU A 498 2.28 5.58 -23.24
N GLU A 499 1.21 5.12 -23.91
CA GLU A 499 1.28 4.70 -25.33
C GLU A 499 0.76 5.80 -26.27
N GLY A 500 0.15 6.87 -25.74
CA GLY A 500 -0.55 7.91 -26.51
C GLY A 500 -1.97 7.51 -26.89
N ALA A 501 -2.81 8.50 -27.14
CA ALA A 501 -4.13 8.25 -27.70
C ALA A 501 -3.96 7.72 -29.14
N LYS A 502 -4.41 6.48 -29.39
CA LYS A 502 -4.58 5.97 -30.73
C LYS A 502 -5.86 6.53 -31.33
#